data_c6c2e1787db670a813c5f35d4fa4ea83
#
_entry.id   c6c2e1787db670a813c5f35d4fa4ea83
#
_cell.length_a   1.000
_cell.length_b   1.000
_cell.length_c   1.000
_cell.angle_alpha   90.00
_cell.angle_beta   90.00
_cell.angle_gamma   90.00
#
_symmetry.space_group_name_H-M   'P 1'
#
loop_
_entity.id
_entity.type
_entity.pdbx_description
1 polymer ?
#
loop_
_entity_poly.entity_id
_entity_poly.type
_entity_poly.pdbx_seq_one_letter_code
_entity_poly.pdbx_strand_id
1 'polypeptide(L)'
;MRIIFFLFIFFGGMNVVFAQCKTYELTSNEDTINCVDKYDKKQGKWKIHSPGLRGNPATDDEGVFKDNLKEGFWRRYDAWGMMIALEQYKFGRKHLKQQYLDNGKLEHVEYWISLDPEKKFDTVDVYDLYDPNKIEKKIVPVVPYALEHGTWTFYDTETGAVVKKEEYVLGQLKQPKTTSITKTDIPLSDTATKPKIKPTKEMETFDKKNKGKKNAIRDGRTGKLFIQPQQFLRPLYLFEKRMC
;
A
#
# COMPACT_ATOMS: atom_id res chain seq x y z
N MET A 1 44.27 -58.01 -29.03
CA MET A 1 44.16 -56.55 -29.02
C MET A 1 43.01 -56.20 -28.09
N ARG A 2 43.30 -55.78 -26.82
CA ARG A 2 42.29 -55.47 -25.80
C ARG A 2 42.20 -53.92 -25.73
N ILE A 3 41.07 -53.40 -26.16
CA ILE A 3 40.78 -51.95 -26.08
C ILE A 3 40.21 -51.70 -24.68
N ILE A 4 40.96 -51.01 -23.83
CA ILE A 4 40.51 -50.56 -22.51
C ILE A 4 39.83 -49.22 -22.72
N PHE A 5 38.50 -49.21 -22.56
CA PHE A 5 37.67 -47.98 -22.53
C PHE A 5 37.83 -47.30 -21.16
N PHE A 6 38.58 -46.23 -21.09
CA PHE A 6 38.62 -45.35 -19.94
C PHE A 6 37.35 -44.47 -19.94
N LEU A 7 36.40 -44.84 -19.09
CA LEU A 7 35.22 -44.06 -18.81
C LEU A 7 35.63 -42.92 -17.84
N PHE A 8 35.96 -41.76 -18.36
CA PHE A 8 36.14 -40.54 -17.53
C PHE A 8 34.77 -40.08 -17.05
N ILE A 9 34.40 -40.47 -15.82
CA ILE A 9 33.24 -39.91 -15.11
C ILE A 9 33.65 -38.50 -14.68
N PHE A 10 33.20 -37.52 -15.48
CA PHE A 10 33.31 -36.11 -15.14
C PHE A 10 32.28 -35.81 -14.04
N PHE A 11 32.68 -36.05 -12.78
CA PHE A 11 31.94 -35.56 -11.60
C PHE A 11 32.13 -34.03 -11.55
N GLY A 12 31.30 -33.31 -12.28
CA GLY A 12 31.13 -31.89 -12.13
C GLY A 12 30.61 -31.59 -10.73
N GLY A 13 31.51 -31.40 -9.79
CA GLY A 13 31.13 -30.94 -8.46
C GLY A 13 30.36 -29.64 -8.58
N MET A 14 29.04 -29.70 -8.40
CA MET A 14 28.23 -28.54 -8.10
C MET A 14 28.77 -27.98 -6.78
N ASN A 15 29.68 -26.98 -6.87
CA ASN A 15 30.04 -26.19 -5.72
C ASN A 15 28.78 -25.42 -5.31
N VAL A 16 27.98 -26.03 -4.43
CA VAL A 16 26.95 -25.32 -3.68
C VAL A 16 27.73 -24.41 -2.74
N VAL A 17 27.96 -23.18 -3.17
CA VAL A 17 28.52 -22.12 -2.33
C VAL A 17 27.45 -21.80 -1.30
N PHE A 18 27.40 -22.58 -0.22
CA PHE A 18 26.71 -22.13 0.98
C PHE A 18 27.43 -20.86 1.42
N ALA A 19 26.72 -19.75 1.44
CA ALA A 19 27.21 -18.54 2.09
C ALA A 19 27.45 -18.91 3.55
N GLN A 20 28.74 -19.17 3.90
CA GLN A 20 29.10 -19.54 5.26
C GLN A 20 28.97 -18.31 6.12
N CYS A 21 27.99 -18.33 7.04
CA CYS A 21 27.86 -17.31 8.04
C CYS A 21 29.02 -17.39 9.05
N LYS A 22 29.68 -16.28 9.30
CA LYS A 22 30.66 -16.11 10.39
C LYS A 22 29.92 -16.13 11.74
N THR A 23 28.78 -15.45 11.78
CA THR A 23 27.85 -15.45 12.92
C THR A 23 26.43 -15.57 12.43
N TYR A 24 25.58 -16.23 13.20
CA TYR A 24 24.15 -16.39 12.88
C TYR A 24 23.37 -16.76 14.15
N GLU A 25 22.07 -16.68 14.08
CA GLU A 25 21.15 -17.15 15.09
C GLU A 25 20.25 -18.24 14.48
N LEU A 26 19.81 -19.20 15.31
CA LEU A 26 18.82 -20.20 14.92
C LEU A 26 17.48 -19.87 15.55
N THR A 27 16.42 -19.94 14.75
CA THR A 27 15.05 -19.89 15.25
C THR A 27 14.65 -21.20 15.91
N SER A 28 13.50 -21.23 16.59
CA SER A 28 12.92 -22.46 17.16
C SER A 28 12.68 -23.57 16.11
N ASN A 29 12.57 -23.21 14.84
CA ASN A 29 12.38 -24.13 13.71
C ASN A 29 13.69 -24.47 13.01
N GLU A 30 14.85 -24.18 13.62
CA GLU A 30 16.19 -24.39 13.07
C GLU A 30 16.50 -23.56 11.80
N ASP A 31 15.67 -22.55 11.48
CA ASP A 31 15.97 -21.61 10.40
C ASP A 31 17.10 -20.66 10.80
N THR A 32 18.06 -20.49 9.90
CA THR A 32 19.16 -19.53 10.08
C THR A 32 18.67 -18.09 9.84
N ILE A 33 18.87 -17.22 10.83
CA ILE A 33 18.61 -15.78 10.76
C ILE A 33 19.84 -14.99 11.23
N ASN A 34 19.84 -13.69 10.98
CA ASN A 34 20.87 -12.75 11.44
C ASN A 34 22.29 -13.14 11.00
N CYS A 35 22.40 -13.70 9.78
CA CYS A 35 23.67 -14.15 9.23
C CYS A 35 24.58 -12.97 8.87
N VAL A 36 25.80 -13.00 9.39
CA VAL A 36 26.92 -12.14 8.95
C VAL A 36 27.94 -13.02 8.25
N ASP A 37 28.30 -12.68 7.03
CA ASP A 37 29.26 -13.44 6.23
C ASP A 37 30.73 -13.17 6.66
N LYS A 38 31.66 -13.83 5.99
CA LYS A 38 33.10 -13.70 6.26
C LYS A 38 33.67 -12.31 5.96
N TYR A 39 32.93 -11.46 5.27
CA TYR A 39 33.30 -10.07 4.97
C TYR A 39 32.57 -9.07 5.86
N ASP A 40 32.00 -9.54 6.97
CA ASP A 40 31.21 -8.74 7.92
C ASP A 40 29.98 -8.06 7.31
N LYS A 41 29.41 -8.68 6.25
CA LYS A 41 28.18 -8.21 5.60
C LYS A 41 26.98 -9.03 6.07
N LYS A 42 25.87 -8.33 6.31
CA LYS A 42 24.56 -8.94 6.60
C LYS A 42 24.02 -9.63 5.36
N GLN A 43 23.58 -10.90 5.53
CA GLN A 43 23.05 -11.74 4.46
C GLN A 43 21.80 -12.49 4.92
N GLY A 44 20.87 -12.74 3.99
CA GLY A 44 19.72 -13.59 4.21
C GLY A 44 18.64 -13.00 5.12
N LYS A 45 17.88 -13.85 5.80
CA LYS A 45 16.77 -13.46 6.69
C LYS A 45 17.30 -12.77 7.95
N TRP A 46 16.69 -11.65 8.33
CA TRP A 46 17.05 -10.88 9.51
C TRP A 46 15.82 -10.50 10.32
N LYS A 47 15.98 -10.55 11.63
CA LYS A 47 15.07 -9.99 12.60
C LYS A 47 15.83 -8.98 13.47
N ILE A 48 15.39 -7.75 13.50
CA ILE A 48 16.03 -6.65 14.21
C ILE A 48 15.08 -6.12 15.27
N HIS A 49 15.47 -6.25 16.54
CA HIS A 49 14.75 -5.61 17.63
C HIS A 49 15.29 -4.21 17.88
N SER A 50 14.42 -3.21 17.85
CA SER A 50 14.73 -1.83 18.19
C SER A 50 14.04 -1.49 19.52
N PRO A 51 14.78 -1.34 20.63
CA PRO A 51 14.17 -1.01 21.91
C PRO A 51 13.54 0.38 21.86
N GLY A 52 12.45 0.55 22.61
CA GLY A 52 11.81 1.85 22.76
C GLY A 52 12.75 2.87 23.40
N LEU A 53 12.85 4.06 22.84
CA LEU A 53 13.71 5.14 23.33
C LEU A 53 13.08 6.50 23.15
N ARG A 54 13.15 7.34 24.18
CA ARG A 54 12.73 8.76 24.16
C ARG A 54 11.29 8.96 23.67
N GLY A 55 10.36 8.11 24.11
CA GLY A 55 8.94 8.19 23.74
C GLY A 55 8.56 7.45 22.45
N ASN A 56 9.54 6.95 21.70
CA ASN A 56 9.29 6.04 20.59
C ASN A 56 9.07 4.61 21.13
N PRO A 57 8.01 3.89 20.71
CA PRO A 57 7.78 2.51 21.12
C PRO A 57 8.86 1.58 20.55
N ALA A 58 9.03 0.41 21.20
CA ALA A 58 9.87 -0.65 20.65
C ALA A 58 9.26 -1.20 19.36
N THR A 59 10.11 -1.63 18.43
CA THR A 59 9.68 -2.25 17.16
C THR A 59 10.56 -3.45 16.81
N ASP A 60 9.96 -4.40 16.10
CA ASP A 60 10.65 -5.53 15.49
C ASP A 60 10.57 -5.41 13.96
N ASP A 61 11.70 -5.40 13.29
CA ASP A 61 11.80 -5.39 11.84
C ASP A 61 12.22 -6.77 11.32
N GLU A 62 11.52 -7.32 10.33
CA GLU A 62 11.86 -8.60 9.69
C GLU A 62 11.98 -8.42 8.17
N GLY A 63 13.03 -8.99 7.59
CA GLY A 63 13.24 -8.90 6.15
C GLY A 63 14.49 -9.63 5.68
N VAL A 64 15.00 -9.24 4.53
CA VAL A 64 16.18 -9.84 3.91
C VAL A 64 17.24 -8.79 3.69
N PHE A 65 18.49 -9.12 4.07
CA PHE A 65 19.67 -8.37 3.65
C PHE A 65 20.41 -9.11 2.52
N LYS A 66 20.95 -8.33 1.63
CA LYS A 66 21.94 -8.74 0.64
C LYS A 66 23.08 -7.73 0.67
N ASP A 67 24.30 -8.19 1.04
CA ASP A 67 25.49 -7.35 1.15
C ASP A 67 25.29 -6.08 2.00
N ASN A 68 24.71 -6.20 3.19
CA ASN A 68 24.32 -5.09 4.10
C ASN A 68 23.16 -4.21 3.60
N LEU A 69 22.59 -4.45 2.42
CA LEU A 69 21.50 -3.68 1.87
C LEU A 69 20.16 -4.39 2.11
N LYS A 70 19.14 -3.66 2.57
CA LYS A 70 17.79 -4.19 2.65
C LYS A 70 17.30 -4.53 1.24
N GLU A 71 16.71 -5.72 1.06
CA GLU A 71 16.19 -6.21 -0.22
C GLU A 71 14.84 -6.87 -0.05
N GLY A 72 13.95 -6.70 -1.05
CA GLY A 72 12.61 -7.29 -1.02
C GLY A 72 11.70 -6.71 0.05
N PHE A 73 10.81 -7.54 0.58
CA PHE A 73 9.81 -7.10 1.57
C PHE A 73 10.36 -7.09 2.98
N TRP A 74 10.08 -6.00 3.70
CA TRP A 74 10.35 -5.81 5.11
C TRP A 74 9.05 -5.55 5.85
N ARG A 75 8.88 -6.22 6.98
CA ARG A 75 7.74 -6.05 7.88
C ARG A 75 8.22 -5.43 9.17
N ARG A 76 7.48 -4.44 9.64
CA ARG A 76 7.71 -3.84 10.95
C ARG A 76 6.52 -4.13 11.85
N TYR A 77 6.80 -4.53 13.06
CA TYR A 77 5.83 -4.83 14.09
C TYR A 77 6.04 -3.89 15.28
N ASP A 78 4.97 -3.59 15.99
CA ASP A 78 5.02 -2.88 17.26
C ASP A 78 5.42 -3.81 18.42
N ALA A 79 5.45 -3.25 19.64
CA ALA A 79 5.80 -4.00 20.85
C ALA A 79 4.80 -5.12 21.21
N TRP A 80 3.59 -5.10 20.64
CA TRP A 80 2.55 -6.12 20.82
C TRP A 80 2.53 -7.16 19.70
N GLY A 81 3.41 -7.03 18.72
CA GLY A 81 3.50 -7.94 17.58
C GLY A 81 2.49 -7.63 16.47
N MET A 82 1.83 -6.48 16.48
CA MET A 82 0.98 -6.04 15.38
C MET A 82 1.83 -5.42 14.27
N MET A 83 1.53 -5.80 13.02
CA MET A 83 2.22 -5.21 11.87
C MET A 83 1.79 -3.75 11.69
N ILE A 84 2.78 -2.85 11.71
CA ILE A 84 2.61 -1.41 11.52
C ILE A 84 3.16 -0.91 10.19
N ALA A 85 4.02 -1.68 9.51
CA ALA A 85 4.48 -1.34 8.17
C ALA A 85 4.81 -2.59 7.35
N LEU A 86 4.52 -2.53 6.05
CA LEU A 86 5.01 -3.44 5.02
C LEU A 86 5.73 -2.60 3.96
N GLU A 87 7.04 -2.70 3.95
CA GLU A 87 7.92 -1.88 3.12
C GLU A 87 8.61 -2.76 2.07
N GLN A 88 8.81 -2.24 0.89
CA GLN A 88 9.58 -2.90 -0.16
C GLN A 88 10.88 -2.13 -0.43
N TYR A 89 11.99 -2.85 -0.49
CA TYR A 89 13.32 -2.30 -0.66
C TYR A 89 14.03 -2.87 -1.89
N LYS A 90 14.87 -2.05 -2.50
CA LYS A 90 15.80 -2.43 -3.55
C LYS A 90 17.06 -1.58 -3.40
N PHE A 91 18.23 -2.19 -3.50
CA PHE A 91 19.53 -1.51 -3.27
C PHE A 91 19.60 -0.78 -1.91
N GLY A 92 18.98 -1.33 -0.87
CA GLY A 92 18.92 -0.74 0.47
C GLY A 92 17.99 0.46 0.65
N ARG A 93 17.19 0.80 -0.36
CA ARG A 93 16.31 1.98 -0.40
C ARG A 93 14.86 1.56 -0.65
N LYS A 94 13.90 2.38 -0.19
CA LYS A 94 12.48 2.17 -0.48
C LYS A 94 12.26 2.08 -1.99
N HIS A 95 11.47 1.07 -2.41
CA HIS A 95 11.18 0.82 -3.82
C HIS A 95 9.77 0.25 -3.96
N LEU A 96 9.01 0.72 -4.95
CA LEU A 96 7.61 0.37 -5.17
C LEU A 96 6.71 0.73 -3.97
N LYS A 97 5.77 -0.14 -3.64
CA LYS A 97 4.69 0.11 -2.69
C LYS A 97 5.16 -0.04 -1.25
N GLN A 98 4.89 0.97 -0.42
CA GLN A 98 5.01 0.95 1.02
C GLN A 98 3.62 1.06 1.63
N GLN A 99 3.32 0.29 2.66
CA GLN A 99 2.04 0.31 3.37
C GLN A 99 2.30 0.56 4.85
N TYR A 100 1.57 1.49 5.44
CA TYR A 100 1.63 1.82 6.85
C TYR A 100 0.26 1.59 7.47
N LEU A 101 0.26 0.98 8.64
CA LEU A 101 -0.95 0.57 9.33
C LEU A 101 -0.96 1.19 10.73
N ASP A 102 -2.14 1.60 11.16
CA ASP A 102 -2.43 1.96 12.54
C ASP A 102 -3.45 0.97 13.10
N ASN A 103 -3.10 0.30 14.20
CA ASN A 103 -3.93 -0.75 14.83
C ASN A 103 -4.46 -1.80 13.83
N GLY A 104 -3.59 -2.24 12.89
CA GLY A 104 -3.92 -3.22 11.86
C GLY A 104 -4.78 -2.68 10.70
N LYS A 105 -5.14 -1.40 10.70
CA LYS A 105 -5.89 -0.74 9.64
C LYS A 105 -4.95 0.09 8.77
N LEU A 106 -5.21 0.13 7.48
CA LEU A 106 -4.39 0.89 6.54
C LEU A 106 -4.51 2.40 6.80
N GLU A 107 -3.40 3.03 7.13
CA GLU A 107 -3.29 4.48 7.35
C GLU A 107 -2.91 5.20 6.06
N HIS A 108 -1.82 4.76 5.42
CA HIS A 108 -1.42 5.32 4.12
C HIS A 108 -0.60 4.34 3.29
N VAL A 109 -0.56 4.63 1.99
CA VAL A 109 0.23 3.93 0.99
C VAL A 109 1.10 4.94 0.28
N GLU A 110 2.39 4.65 0.21
CA GLU A 110 3.38 5.42 -0.53
C GLU A 110 3.94 4.60 -1.69
N TYR A 111 4.43 5.28 -2.72
CA TYR A 111 5.18 4.67 -3.80
C TYR A 111 6.51 5.38 -4.00
N TRP A 112 7.56 4.59 -4.13
CA TRP A 112 8.93 5.04 -4.23
C TRP A 112 9.65 4.37 -5.40
N ILE A 113 10.67 5.03 -5.92
CA ILE A 113 11.55 4.42 -6.89
C ILE A 113 13.00 4.53 -6.43
N SER A 114 13.69 3.40 -6.47
CA SER A 114 15.13 3.30 -6.24
C SER A 114 15.80 2.99 -7.56
N LEU A 115 16.71 3.86 -7.97
CA LEU A 115 17.49 3.73 -9.21
C LEU A 115 18.73 2.88 -8.95
N ASP A 116 19.23 2.22 -10.00
CA ASP A 116 20.39 1.34 -9.93
C ASP A 116 21.68 2.14 -9.63
N PRO A 117 22.31 1.95 -8.46
CA PRO A 117 23.47 2.74 -8.06
C PRO A 117 24.74 2.48 -8.90
N GLU A 118 24.77 1.39 -9.68
CA GLU A 118 25.90 1.06 -10.54
C GLU A 118 25.85 1.80 -11.89
N LYS A 119 24.70 2.43 -12.20
CA LYS A 119 24.48 3.20 -13.41
C LYS A 119 24.61 4.70 -13.20
N LYS A 120 24.98 5.43 -14.25
CA LYS A 120 24.91 6.90 -14.26
C LYS A 120 23.52 7.41 -14.58
N PHE A 121 22.79 6.68 -15.43
CA PHE A 121 21.42 6.97 -15.84
C PHE A 121 20.59 5.70 -15.77
N ASP A 122 19.33 5.83 -15.40
CA ASP A 122 18.37 4.73 -15.39
C ASP A 122 17.08 5.15 -16.09
N THR A 123 16.28 4.16 -16.52
CA THR A 123 15.02 4.40 -17.22
C THR A 123 13.86 4.15 -16.28
N VAL A 124 12.98 5.13 -16.16
CA VAL A 124 11.81 5.10 -15.29
C VAL A 124 10.54 5.21 -16.10
N ASP A 125 9.58 4.35 -15.83
CA ASP A 125 8.24 4.41 -16.39
C ASP A 125 7.42 5.45 -15.65
N VAL A 126 7.01 6.50 -16.36
CA VAL A 126 6.16 7.58 -15.83
C VAL A 126 4.77 7.44 -16.41
N TYR A 127 3.78 7.26 -15.56
CA TYR A 127 2.38 7.16 -15.96
C TYR A 127 1.79 8.55 -16.19
N ASP A 128 0.95 8.68 -17.22
CA ASP A 128 0.22 9.92 -17.46
C ASP A 128 -0.86 10.09 -16.38
N LEU A 129 -1.07 11.32 -15.94
CA LEU A 129 -2.02 11.66 -14.86
C LEU A 129 -3.47 11.41 -15.27
N TYR A 130 -3.76 11.57 -16.55
CA TYR A 130 -5.13 11.56 -17.11
C TYR A 130 -5.44 10.27 -17.86
N ASP A 131 -4.40 9.56 -18.34
CA ASP A 131 -4.52 8.29 -19.03
C ASP A 131 -3.57 7.25 -18.42
N PRO A 132 -4.06 6.38 -17.53
CA PRO A 132 -3.22 5.37 -16.86
C PRO A 132 -2.63 4.33 -17.82
N ASN A 133 -3.14 4.24 -19.06
CA ASN A 133 -2.58 3.34 -20.08
C ASN A 133 -1.41 3.97 -20.83
N LYS A 134 -1.22 5.28 -20.71
CA LYS A 134 -0.12 5.99 -21.35
C LYS A 134 1.09 6.00 -20.43
N ILE A 135 2.12 5.23 -20.81
CA ILE A 135 3.39 5.13 -20.10
C ILE A 135 4.47 5.81 -20.93
N GLU A 136 5.17 6.76 -20.33
CA GLU A 136 6.34 7.43 -20.92
C GLU A 136 7.59 6.95 -20.21
N LYS A 137 8.60 6.50 -20.98
CA LYS A 137 9.91 6.14 -20.44
C LYS A 137 10.79 7.37 -20.36
N LYS A 138 11.23 7.72 -19.14
CA LYS A 138 12.16 8.82 -18.92
C LYS A 138 13.52 8.31 -18.48
N ILE A 139 14.56 8.79 -19.14
CA ILE A 139 15.94 8.55 -18.73
C ILE A 139 16.31 9.64 -17.71
N VAL A 140 16.70 9.22 -16.52
CA VAL A 140 17.02 10.12 -15.41
C VAL A 140 18.41 9.83 -14.85
N PRO A 141 19.12 10.86 -14.35
CA PRO A 141 20.38 10.64 -13.65
C PRO A 141 20.11 9.89 -12.33
N VAL A 142 20.99 8.96 -12.01
CA VAL A 142 20.89 8.19 -10.78
C VAL A 142 21.30 9.03 -9.58
N VAL A 143 20.44 9.02 -8.54
CA VAL A 143 20.65 9.70 -7.27
C VAL A 143 20.84 8.70 -6.13
N PRO A 144 21.57 9.07 -5.05
CA PRO A 144 21.90 8.14 -3.95
C PRO A 144 20.76 7.91 -2.97
N TYR A 145 19.52 8.29 -3.27
CA TYR A 145 18.34 8.14 -2.43
C TYR A 145 17.14 7.67 -3.24
N ALA A 146 16.11 7.18 -2.55
CA ALA A 146 14.83 6.86 -3.19
C ALA A 146 14.07 8.14 -3.51
N LEU A 147 13.34 8.14 -4.63
CA LEU A 147 12.50 9.24 -5.06
C LEU A 147 11.03 8.86 -4.86
N GLU A 148 10.22 9.80 -4.36
CA GLU A 148 8.77 9.66 -4.36
C GLU A 148 8.28 9.52 -5.79
N HIS A 149 7.43 8.50 -6.05
CA HIS A 149 6.97 8.23 -7.40
C HIS A 149 5.64 7.49 -7.36
N GLY A 150 4.66 7.94 -8.14
CA GLY A 150 3.31 7.36 -8.17
C GLY A 150 2.34 8.02 -7.19
N THR A 151 1.20 7.37 -6.95
CA THR A 151 0.11 7.94 -6.16
C THR A 151 0.23 7.53 -4.70
N TRP A 152 0.41 8.50 -3.82
CA TRP A 152 0.31 8.32 -2.38
C TRP A 152 -1.15 8.49 -1.94
N THR A 153 -1.64 7.58 -1.14
CA THR A 153 -3.03 7.56 -0.72
C THR A 153 -3.11 7.47 0.80
N PHE A 154 -3.84 8.38 1.41
CA PHE A 154 -4.08 8.46 2.84
C PHE A 154 -5.51 8.06 3.14
N TYR A 155 -5.71 7.29 4.19
CA TYR A 155 -6.99 6.73 4.58
C TYR A 155 -7.36 7.19 5.98
N ASP A 156 -8.64 7.37 6.21
CA ASP A 156 -9.19 7.45 7.56
C ASP A 156 -9.21 6.04 8.16
N THR A 157 -8.51 5.84 9.27
CA THR A 157 -8.35 4.52 9.89
C THR A 157 -9.62 3.97 10.53
N GLU A 158 -10.62 4.81 10.82
CA GLU A 158 -11.89 4.38 11.37
C GLU A 158 -12.84 3.87 10.27
N THR A 159 -12.97 4.61 9.21
CA THR A 159 -13.92 4.35 8.12
C THR A 159 -13.32 3.59 6.94
N GLY A 160 -11.99 3.61 6.79
CA GLY A 160 -11.28 3.10 5.61
C GLY A 160 -11.44 3.98 4.35
N ALA A 161 -12.07 5.15 4.50
CA ALA A 161 -12.29 6.06 3.39
C ALA A 161 -10.98 6.76 2.98
N VAL A 162 -10.83 7.07 1.69
CA VAL A 162 -9.71 7.85 1.20
C VAL A 162 -9.90 9.31 1.59
N VAL A 163 -8.97 9.84 2.39
CA VAL A 163 -8.96 11.23 2.85
C VAL A 163 -8.21 12.13 1.87
N LYS A 164 -7.07 11.63 1.35
CA LYS A 164 -6.17 12.43 0.52
C LYS A 164 -5.45 11.55 -0.50
N LYS A 165 -5.20 12.11 -1.68
CA LYS A 165 -4.29 11.54 -2.68
C LYS A 165 -3.27 12.59 -3.09
N GLU A 166 -2.03 12.17 -3.22
CA GLU A 166 -0.93 12.97 -3.73
C GLU A 166 -0.25 12.19 -4.85
N GLU A 167 0.15 12.86 -5.89
CA GLU A 167 0.82 12.23 -7.01
C GLU A 167 2.23 12.79 -7.17
N TYR A 168 3.19 11.90 -7.11
CA TYR A 168 4.60 12.24 -7.21
C TYR A 168 5.21 11.69 -8.49
N VAL A 169 6.08 12.46 -9.10
CA VAL A 169 6.90 12.03 -10.24
C VAL A 169 8.33 12.43 -9.99
N LEU A 170 9.18 11.43 -9.74
CA LEU A 170 10.61 11.60 -9.54
C LEU A 170 10.93 12.66 -8.46
N GLY A 171 10.29 12.55 -7.30
CA GLY A 171 10.49 13.43 -6.16
C GLY A 171 9.71 14.75 -6.22
N GLN A 172 8.92 14.98 -7.27
CA GLN A 172 8.14 16.21 -7.43
C GLN A 172 6.65 15.93 -7.27
N LEU A 173 6.00 16.66 -6.36
CA LEU A 173 4.55 16.63 -6.22
C LEU A 173 3.90 17.26 -7.46
N LYS A 174 3.12 16.48 -8.20
CA LYS A 174 2.28 17.00 -9.28
C LYS A 174 1.09 17.71 -8.67
N GLN A 175 1.04 19.01 -8.83
CA GLN A 175 -0.20 19.74 -8.57
C GLN A 175 -1.21 19.43 -9.68
N PRO A 176 -2.48 19.11 -9.35
CA PRO A 176 -3.52 19.04 -10.37
C PRO A 176 -3.49 20.37 -11.13
N LYS A 177 -3.42 20.32 -12.46
CA LYS A 177 -3.61 21.52 -13.28
C LYS A 177 -4.96 22.07 -12.89
N THR A 178 -4.98 23.13 -12.09
CA THR A 178 -6.18 23.93 -11.92
C THR A 178 -6.49 24.44 -13.31
N THR A 179 -7.42 23.79 -13.99
CA THR A 179 -8.06 24.41 -15.14
C THR A 179 -8.71 25.62 -14.51
N SER A 180 -8.07 26.79 -14.67
CA SER A 180 -8.70 28.05 -14.38
C SER A 180 -9.93 28.05 -15.26
N ILE A 181 -11.07 27.69 -14.68
CA ILE A 181 -12.37 28.08 -15.20
C ILE A 181 -12.30 29.59 -15.11
N THR A 182 -11.91 30.20 -16.21
CA THR A 182 -12.07 31.63 -16.41
C THR A 182 -13.53 31.88 -16.08
N LYS A 183 -13.77 32.63 -15.00
CA LYS A 183 -15.08 33.16 -14.68
C LYS A 183 -15.45 34.08 -15.82
N THR A 184 -15.90 33.54 -16.91
CA THR A 184 -16.67 34.24 -17.93
C THR A 184 -18.08 34.18 -17.42
N ASP A 185 -18.48 35.30 -16.80
CA ASP A 185 -19.84 35.77 -16.62
C ASP A 185 -20.95 34.71 -16.69
N ILE A 186 -21.18 34.03 -15.56
CA ILE A 186 -22.48 33.42 -15.32
C ILE A 186 -23.34 34.53 -14.73
N PRO A 187 -24.35 35.02 -15.45
CA PRO A 187 -25.30 35.94 -14.85
C PRO A 187 -25.98 35.23 -13.69
N LEU A 188 -25.95 35.85 -12.53
CA LEU A 188 -26.70 35.41 -11.36
C LEU A 188 -28.18 35.53 -11.69
N SER A 189 -28.79 34.46 -12.25
CA SER A 189 -30.24 34.32 -12.29
C SER A 189 -30.62 33.23 -11.31
N ASP A 190 -31.25 33.62 -10.24
CA ASP A 190 -31.92 32.80 -9.25
C ASP A 190 -33.00 31.96 -9.93
N THR A 191 -32.63 30.79 -10.45
CA THR A 191 -33.55 29.68 -10.67
C THR A 191 -32.70 28.42 -10.99
N ALA A 192 -32.41 27.64 -9.96
CA ALA A 192 -31.81 26.34 -10.10
C ALA A 192 -32.79 25.38 -10.79
N THR A 193 -32.83 25.41 -12.11
CA THR A 193 -33.48 24.37 -12.89
C THR A 193 -32.58 23.16 -12.95
N LYS A 194 -32.87 22.17 -12.10
CA LYS A 194 -32.24 20.84 -12.18
C LYS A 194 -32.29 20.32 -13.61
N PRO A 195 -31.19 19.80 -14.18
CA PRO A 195 -31.23 19.20 -15.51
C PRO A 195 -32.28 18.08 -15.53
N LYS A 196 -33.27 18.21 -16.41
CA LYS A 196 -34.29 17.16 -16.64
C LYS A 196 -33.61 15.99 -17.34
N ILE A 197 -33.12 15.03 -16.55
CA ILE A 197 -32.70 13.74 -17.08
C ILE A 197 -33.98 13.03 -17.57
N LYS A 198 -34.07 12.64 -18.85
CA LYS A 198 -35.19 11.86 -19.37
C LYS A 198 -35.23 10.53 -18.60
N PRO A 199 -36.33 10.19 -17.92
CA PRO A 199 -36.41 8.95 -17.17
C PRO A 199 -36.29 7.75 -18.10
N THR A 200 -35.57 6.73 -17.69
CA THR A 200 -35.53 5.45 -18.40
C THR A 200 -36.87 4.73 -18.22
N LYS A 201 -37.23 3.82 -19.14
CA LYS A 201 -38.49 3.02 -19.07
C LYS A 201 -38.63 2.30 -17.70
N GLU A 202 -37.51 1.93 -17.09
CA GLU A 202 -37.50 1.31 -15.74
C GLU A 202 -37.85 2.30 -14.63
N MET A 203 -37.42 3.55 -14.73
CA MET A 203 -37.74 4.62 -13.77
C MET A 203 -39.23 4.95 -13.87
N GLU A 204 -39.80 5.04 -15.07
CA GLU A 204 -41.24 5.31 -15.29
C GLU A 204 -42.14 4.19 -14.73
N THR A 205 -41.70 2.93 -14.86
CA THR A 205 -42.44 1.78 -14.30
C THR A 205 -42.38 1.74 -12.80
N PHE A 206 -41.23 2.13 -12.21
CA PHE A 206 -41.05 2.25 -10.76
C PHE A 206 -41.96 3.35 -10.19
N ASP A 207 -41.96 4.51 -10.81
CA ASP A 207 -42.76 5.65 -10.37
C ASP A 207 -44.27 5.36 -10.46
N LYS A 208 -44.73 4.71 -11.53
CA LYS A 208 -46.13 4.26 -11.65
C LYS A 208 -46.50 3.29 -10.54
N LYS A 209 -45.63 2.33 -10.18
CA LYS A 209 -45.88 1.30 -9.18
C LYS A 209 -45.88 1.84 -7.74
N ASN A 210 -45.21 2.96 -7.52
CA ASN A 210 -45.04 3.56 -6.20
C ASN A 210 -45.72 4.91 -6.01
N LYS A 211 -46.50 5.35 -6.97
CA LYS A 211 -47.28 6.59 -6.91
C LYS A 211 -48.24 6.55 -5.70
N GLY A 212 -47.95 7.42 -4.72
CA GLY A 212 -48.74 7.53 -3.48
C GLY A 212 -48.16 6.76 -2.25
N LYS A 213 -47.07 6.02 -2.37
CA LYS A 213 -46.40 5.40 -1.24
C LYS A 213 -45.35 6.36 -0.68
N LYS A 214 -45.57 6.87 0.54
CA LYS A 214 -44.56 7.64 1.29
C LYS A 214 -43.52 6.66 1.83
N ASN A 215 -42.21 6.93 1.62
CA ASN A 215 -41.07 6.19 2.20
C ASN A 215 -40.74 4.81 1.56
N ALA A 216 -40.77 4.69 0.23
CA ALA A 216 -40.21 3.51 -0.46
C ALA A 216 -38.71 3.72 -0.72
N ILE A 217 -37.85 2.96 -0.05
CA ILE A 217 -36.38 2.91 -0.29
C ILE A 217 -36.08 1.66 -1.12
N ARG A 218 -35.40 1.83 -2.26
CA ARG A 218 -34.98 0.70 -3.09
C ARG A 218 -33.64 0.16 -2.55
N ASP A 219 -33.61 -1.14 -2.18
CA ASP A 219 -32.35 -1.80 -1.91
C ASP A 219 -31.57 -2.04 -3.21
N GLY A 220 -30.30 -1.74 -3.23
CA GLY A 220 -29.45 -1.89 -4.42
C GLY A 220 -29.15 -3.35 -4.82
N ARG A 221 -29.59 -4.37 -4.05
CA ARG A 221 -29.20 -5.77 -4.24
C ARG A 221 -30.31 -6.65 -4.80
N THR A 222 -31.55 -6.46 -4.39
CA THR A 222 -32.63 -7.40 -4.69
C THR A 222 -33.80 -6.80 -5.48
N GLY A 223 -33.84 -5.48 -5.65
CA GLY A 223 -34.96 -4.78 -6.29
C GLY A 223 -36.28 -4.86 -5.51
N LYS A 224 -36.26 -5.37 -4.27
CA LYS A 224 -37.45 -5.43 -3.40
C LYS A 224 -37.61 -4.14 -2.60
N LEU A 225 -38.85 -3.71 -2.44
CA LEU A 225 -39.19 -2.58 -1.58
C LEU A 225 -39.16 -3.00 -0.10
N PHE A 226 -38.30 -2.34 0.70
CA PHE A 226 -38.34 -2.46 2.16
C PHE A 226 -39.17 -1.30 2.72
N ILE A 227 -40.23 -1.63 3.43
CA ILE A 227 -41.00 -0.68 4.24
C ILE A 227 -40.44 -0.80 5.66
N GLN A 228 -39.67 0.19 6.11
CA GLN A 228 -39.29 0.23 7.53
C GLN A 228 -40.48 0.64 8.38
N PRO A 229 -40.82 -0.17 9.42
CA PRO A 229 -41.75 0.29 10.45
C PRO A 229 -41.06 1.36 11.29
N GLN A 230 -41.75 2.48 11.50
CA GLN A 230 -41.29 3.52 12.43
C GLN A 230 -41.15 2.92 13.84
N GLN A 231 -39.91 2.75 14.29
CA GLN A 231 -39.66 2.49 15.70
C GLN A 231 -39.83 3.79 16.49
N PHE A 232 -40.89 3.83 17.29
CA PHE A 232 -41.09 4.82 18.29
C PHE A 232 -39.94 4.84 19.28
N LEU A 233 -39.15 5.94 19.28
CA LEU A 233 -38.26 6.27 20.36
C LEU A 233 -39.06 6.55 21.61
N ARG A 234 -39.09 5.63 22.55
CA ARG A 234 -39.45 5.92 23.95
C ARG A 234 -38.18 6.37 24.67
N PRO A 235 -38.21 7.50 25.36
CA PRO A 235 -37.14 7.88 26.27
C PRO A 235 -37.25 7.07 27.58
N LEU A 236 -36.23 6.33 27.95
CA LEU A 236 -36.07 5.81 29.29
C LEU A 236 -35.17 6.74 30.09
N TYR A 237 -35.81 7.56 30.84
CA TYR A 237 -35.27 8.21 32.04
C TYR A 237 -35.29 7.25 33.22
N LEU A 238 -34.39 7.51 34.16
CA LEU A 238 -34.37 7.16 35.58
C LEU A 238 -33.40 6.05 36.00
N PHE A 239 -32.33 6.54 36.67
CA PHE A 239 -32.08 6.40 38.12
C PHE A 239 -31.69 4.97 38.54
N GLU A 240 -30.60 4.75 39.25
CA GLU A 240 -30.36 5.12 40.64
C GLU A 240 -28.91 4.83 41.08
N LYS A 241 -28.43 5.68 41.94
CA LYS A 241 -27.30 5.53 42.87
C LYS A 241 -27.45 4.33 43.80
N ARG A 242 -26.35 3.66 44.13
CA ARG A 242 -25.88 3.28 45.50
C ARG A 242 -24.52 2.61 45.38
N MET A 243 -23.54 3.18 45.92
CA MET A 243 -22.76 2.96 47.16
C MET A 243 -22.78 1.51 47.68
N CYS A 244 -21.67 0.84 47.66
CA CYS A 244 -20.79 0.42 48.73
C CYS A 244 -19.45 0.05 48.17
#